data_0a384173216676ea9916184098072c46
#
_entry.id   0a384173216676ea9916184098072c46
#
_cell.length_a   1.000
_cell.length_b   1.000
_cell.length_c   1.000
_cell.angle_alpha   90.00
_cell.angle_beta   90.00
_cell.angle_gamma   90.00
#
_symmetry.space_group_name_H-M   'P 1'
#
loop_
_entity.id
_entity.type
_entity.pdbx_description
1 polymer ?
#
loop_
_entity_poly.entity_id
_entity_poly.type
_entity_poly.pdbx_seq_one_letter_code
_entity_poly.pdbx_strand_id
1 'polypeptide(L)'
;MRVFVTGATGFVGSAVVPELIGAGHEVVGLARSDDGAAALKEAGAEVFRGSLEDPEGLARAADGADGVIHLAFVHDFADFDAAGATDLRAIEAMGAALAGSDRPLVVTSGTAIAPSGRLATETDAPAPGTHRTPSEEAAVALAERGVRASVVRLAPSVHGRGDHGFVPHLIRIAREKGESAYIGDGANRWPGVHRSDAARLFRLVLEQAPAGTRWHAADEEGVPVRDLAEVIGRHLDVPVVSVPAERAGEHFGFLGRFAGVDNPTSSAATRERLGWRPTGPGLVADLDEGHYFD
;
A
#
# COMPACT_ATOMS: atom_id res chain seq x y z
N MET A 1 -9.61 -20.81 -4.22
CA MET A 1 -10.45 -20.05 -3.25
C MET A 1 -11.23 -19.00 -3.99
N ARG A 2 -12.42 -18.68 -3.51
CA ARG A 2 -13.15 -17.47 -3.90
C ARG A 2 -12.71 -16.31 -3.01
N VAL A 3 -12.07 -15.30 -3.56
CA VAL A 3 -11.43 -14.21 -2.82
C VAL A 3 -12.18 -12.90 -3.07
N PHE A 4 -12.68 -12.29 -2.01
CA PHE A 4 -13.24 -10.94 -2.08
C PHE A 4 -12.13 -9.89 -1.96
N VAL A 5 -12.06 -8.97 -2.93
CA VAL A 5 -11.01 -7.95 -2.99
C VAL A 5 -11.64 -6.57 -3.00
N THR A 6 -11.39 -5.76 -1.96
CA THR A 6 -11.71 -4.34 -1.99
C THR A 6 -10.55 -3.56 -2.60
N GLY A 7 -10.83 -2.40 -3.22
CA GLY A 7 -9.77 -1.64 -3.90
C GLY A 7 -9.20 -2.36 -5.14
N ALA A 8 -9.92 -3.34 -5.67
CA ALA A 8 -9.51 -4.22 -6.78
C ALA A 8 -9.15 -3.47 -8.07
N THR A 9 -9.71 -2.28 -8.29
CA THR A 9 -9.44 -1.41 -9.45
C THR A 9 -8.37 -0.34 -9.20
N GLY A 10 -7.85 -0.26 -7.98
CA GLY A 10 -6.76 0.66 -7.62
C GLY A 10 -5.42 0.21 -8.17
N PHE A 11 -4.37 1.02 -7.97
CA PHE A 11 -3.03 0.75 -8.50
C PHE A 11 -2.47 -0.62 -8.08
N VAL A 12 -2.52 -0.94 -6.79
CA VAL A 12 -2.10 -2.25 -6.28
C VAL A 12 -3.12 -3.33 -6.63
N GLY A 13 -4.41 -3.04 -6.49
CA GLY A 13 -5.49 -4.00 -6.75
C GLY A 13 -5.52 -4.51 -8.18
N SER A 14 -5.24 -3.64 -9.16
CA SER A 14 -5.15 -4.03 -10.59
C SER A 14 -3.96 -4.95 -10.92
N ALA A 15 -3.02 -5.11 -9.99
CA ALA A 15 -1.97 -6.14 -10.06
C ALA A 15 -2.33 -7.38 -9.22
N VAL A 16 -3.02 -7.20 -8.08
CA VAL A 16 -3.43 -8.31 -7.21
C VAL A 16 -4.48 -9.20 -7.89
N VAL A 17 -5.47 -8.61 -8.58
CA VAL A 17 -6.52 -9.37 -9.26
C VAL A 17 -5.97 -10.37 -10.26
N PRO A 18 -5.15 -10.00 -11.26
CA PRO A 18 -4.59 -10.97 -12.20
C PRO A 18 -3.59 -11.95 -11.54
N GLU A 19 -2.86 -11.54 -10.50
CA GLU A 19 -1.98 -12.45 -9.73
C GLU A 19 -2.78 -13.57 -9.06
N LEU A 20 -3.93 -13.25 -8.45
CA LEU A 20 -4.82 -14.23 -7.83
C LEU A 20 -5.44 -15.16 -8.88
N ILE A 21 -5.97 -14.62 -9.98
CA ILE A 21 -6.57 -15.40 -11.06
C ILE A 21 -5.51 -16.34 -11.68
N GLY A 22 -4.30 -15.83 -11.93
CA GLY A 22 -3.18 -16.62 -12.45
C GLY A 22 -2.74 -17.76 -11.52
N ALA A 23 -2.97 -17.63 -10.21
CA ALA A 23 -2.76 -18.67 -9.21
C ALA A 23 -3.96 -19.63 -9.04
N GLY A 24 -5.02 -19.49 -9.83
CA GLY A 24 -6.19 -20.36 -9.80
C GLY A 24 -7.25 -20.00 -8.76
N HIS A 25 -7.24 -18.76 -8.25
CA HIS A 25 -8.32 -18.24 -7.40
C HIS A 25 -9.44 -17.63 -8.24
N GLU A 26 -10.67 -17.69 -7.74
CA GLU A 26 -11.80 -16.90 -8.24
C GLU A 26 -11.82 -15.56 -7.49
N VAL A 27 -11.92 -14.46 -8.23
CA VAL A 27 -11.89 -13.13 -7.62
C VAL A 27 -13.25 -12.45 -7.73
N VAL A 28 -13.71 -11.89 -6.61
CA VAL A 28 -14.87 -10.99 -6.52
C VAL A 28 -14.38 -9.61 -6.14
N GLY A 29 -14.36 -8.66 -7.07
CA GLY A 29 -13.87 -7.31 -6.85
C GLY A 29 -14.97 -6.35 -6.43
N LEU A 30 -14.72 -5.53 -5.40
CA LEU A 30 -15.60 -4.41 -5.04
C LEU A 30 -15.45 -3.28 -6.06
N ALA A 31 -16.59 -2.86 -6.66
CA ALA A 31 -16.64 -1.73 -7.58
C ALA A 31 -17.69 -0.70 -7.18
N ARG A 32 -17.32 0.58 -7.14
CA ARG A 32 -18.22 1.72 -6.89
C ARG A 32 -18.85 2.27 -8.17
N SER A 33 -18.09 2.26 -9.29
CA SER A 33 -18.47 2.86 -10.57
C SER A 33 -18.69 1.79 -11.65
N ASP A 34 -19.33 2.18 -12.75
CA ASP A 34 -19.53 1.30 -13.90
C ASP A 34 -18.20 1.01 -14.62
N ASP A 35 -17.31 2.00 -14.70
CA ASP A 35 -15.96 1.82 -15.27
C ASP A 35 -15.16 0.81 -14.45
N GLY A 36 -15.21 0.91 -13.10
CA GLY A 36 -14.57 -0.07 -12.24
C GLY A 36 -15.15 -1.48 -12.41
N ALA A 37 -16.47 -1.59 -12.58
CA ALA A 37 -17.11 -2.88 -12.84
C ALA A 37 -16.72 -3.45 -14.21
N ALA A 38 -16.59 -2.60 -15.23
CA ALA A 38 -16.14 -3.02 -16.55
C ALA A 38 -14.67 -3.52 -16.50
N ALA A 39 -13.77 -2.76 -15.85
CA ALA A 39 -12.38 -3.16 -15.68
C ALA A 39 -12.22 -4.51 -14.95
N LEU A 40 -13.00 -4.77 -13.91
CA LEU A 40 -12.98 -6.05 -13.20
C LEU A 40 -13.41 -7.21 -14.09
N LYS A 41 -14.48 -7.03 -14.89
CA LYS A 41 -14.94 -8.05 -15.84
C LYS A 41 -13.90 -8.33 -16.93
N GLU A 42 -13.24 -7.29 -17.42
CA GLU A 42 -12.15 -7.43 -18.39
C GLU A 42 -10.95 -8.20 -17.81
N ALA A 43 -10.66 -7.97 -16.53
CA ALA A 43 -9.63 -8.72 -15.80
C ALA A 43 -10.05 -10.17 -15.45
N GLY A 44 -11.27 -10.59 -15.77
CA GLY A 44 -11.80 -11.94 -15.47
C GLY A 44 -12.35 -12.12 -14.04
N ALA A 45 -12.60 -11.03 -13.32
CA ALA A 45 -13.17 -11.05 -11.98
C ALA A 45 -14.69 -10.88 -11.99
N GLU A 46 -15.35 -11.47 -11.01
CA GLU A 46 -16.73 -11.12 -10.68
C GLU A 46 -16.82 -9.76 -10.01
N VAL A 47 -17.98 -9.11 -10.13
CA VAL A 47 -18.21 -7.77 -9.60
C VAL A 47 -19.18 -7.80 -8.43
N PHE A 48 -18.76 -7.28 -7.30
CA PHE A 48 -19.65 -6.90 -6.20
C PHE A 48 -19.80 -5.36 -6.20
N ARG A 49 -21.05 -4.88 -6.33
CA ARG A 49 -21.35 -3.44 -6.32
C ARG A 49 -21.54 -2.96 -4.89
N GLY A 50 -20.77 -1.95 -4.49
CA GLY A 50 -20.80 -1.40 -3.14
C GLY A 50 -19.68 -0.39 -2.91
N SER A 51 -19.55 0.08 -1.68
CA SER A 51 -18.51 1.02 -1.23
C SER A 51 -18.02 0.67 0.17
N LEU A 52 -16.94 1.33 0.63
CA LEU A 52 -16.46 1.20 2.02
C LEU A 52 -17.42 1.79 3.04
N GLU A 53 -18.38 2.60 2.60
CA GLU A 53 -19.41 3.23 3.43
C GLU A 53 -20.62 2.32 3.67
N ASP A 54 -20.62 1.10 3.10
CA ASP A 54 -21.63 0.05 3.33
C ASP A 54 -21.03 -1.15 4.09
N PRO A 55 -20.84 -1.07 5.42
CA PRO A 55 -20.29 -2.16 6.21
C PRO A 55 -21.10 -3.47 6.11
N GLU A 56 -22.43 -3.37 5.98
CA GLU A 56 -23.30 -4.55 5.84
C GLU A 56 -23.07 -5.24 4.49
N GLY A 57 -22.89 -4.47 3.41
CA GLY A 57 -22.54 -4.99 2.10
C GLY A 57 -21.18 -5.68 2.11
N LEU A 58 -20.18 -5.06 2.75
CA LEU A 58 -18.86 -5.66 2.93
C LEU A 58 -18.90 -6.96 3.72
N ALA A 59 -19.68 -7.01 4.81
CA ALA A 59 -19.88 -8.21 5.61
C ALA A 59 -20.52 -9.35 4.78
N ARG A 60 -21.57 -9.06 3.99
CA ARG A 60 -22.20 -10.05 3.08
C ARG A 60 -21.22 -10.58 2.03
N ALA A 61 -20.39 -9.69 1.46
CA ALA A 61 -19.39 -10.10 0.47
C ALA A 61 -18.28 -10.98 1.08
N ALA A 62 -17.83 -10.65 2.29
CA ALA A 62 -16.86 -11.43 3.05
C ALA A 62 -17.41 -12.80 3.46
N ASP A 63 -18.67 -12.87 3.90
CA ASP A 63 -19.33 -14.13 4.27
C ASP A 63 -19.41 -15.12 3.10
N GLY A 64 -19.68 -14.62 1.88
CA GLY A 64 -19.72 -15.40 0.65
C GLY A 64 -18.37 -15.75 0.02
N ALA A 65 -17.25 -15.46 0.69
CA ALA A 65 -15.90 -15.68 0.18
C ALA A 65 -15.09 -16.65 1.06
N ASP A 66 -14.13 -17.36 0.47
CA ASP A 66 -13.18 -18.21 1.20
C ASP A 66 -12.06 -17.39 1.85
N GLY A 67 -11.86 -16.13 1.43
CA GLY A 67 -10.88 -15.20 1.98
C GLY A 67 -11.08 -13.79 1.46
N VAL A 68 -10.46 -12.82 2.13
CA VAL A 68 -10.61 -11.40 1.84
C VAL A 68 -9.23 -10.73 1.74
N ILE A 69 -9.05 -9.87 0.72
CA ILE A 69 -7.94 -8.91 0.64
C ILE A 69 -8.53 -7.49 0.66
N HIS A 70 -8.18 -6.73 1.68
CA HIS A 70 -8.65 -5.36 1.86
C HIS A 70 -7.56 -4.36 1.43
N LEU A 71 -7.68 -3.84 0.18
CA LEU A 71 -6.75 -2.86 -0.39
C LEU A 71 -7.36 -1.44 -0.46
N ALA A 72 -8.68 -1.33 -0.34
CA ALA A 72 -9.33 -0.04 -0.47
C ALA A 72 -9.02 0.88 0.70
N PHE A 73 -8.73 2.12 0.39
CA PHE A 73 -8.61 3.20 1.36
C PHE A 73 -9.12 4.50 0.74
N VAL A 74 -9.75 5.35 1.54
CA VAL A 74 -10.17 6.69 1.10
C VAL A 74 -8.96 7.62 1.21
N HIS A 75 -8.38 7.99 0.07
CA HIS A 75 -7.23 8.92 0.01
C HIS A 75 -7.74 10.37 0.02
N ASP A 76 -8.42 10.76 1.09
CA ASP A 76 -8.74 12.15 1.35
C ASP A 76 -7.67 12.76 2.25
N PHE A 77 -6.77 13.54 1.63
CA PHE A 77 -5.69 14.21 2.34
C PHE A 77 -6.16 15.40 3.19
N ALA A 78 -7.43 15.79 3.08
CA ALA A 78 -8.02 16.86 3.90
C ALA A 78 -8.55 16.31 5.24
N ASP A 79 -9.00 15.03 5.29
CA ASP A 79 -9.53 14.39 6.50
C ASP A 79 -9.06 12.94 6.64
N PHE A 80 -7.84 12.77 7.09
CA PHE A 80 -7.27 11.46 7.36
C PHE A 80 -7.97 10.68 8.48
N ASP A 81 -8.55 11.37 9.45
CA ASP A 81 -9.19 10.73 10.60
C ASP A 81 -10.52 10.09 10.15
N ALA A 82 -11.31 10.78 9.33
CA ALA A 82 -12.53 10.22 8.75
C ALA A 82 -12.22 9.03 7.82
N ALA A 83 -11.13 9.13 7.03
CA ALA A 83 -10.66 8.04 6.18
C ALA A 83 -10.26 6.82 7.02
N GLY A 84 -9.51 7.01 8.10
CA GLY A 84 -9.12 5.96 9.06
C GLY A 84 -10.31 5.32 9.75
N ALA A 85 -11.30 6.12 10.18
CA ALA A 85 -12.52 5.60 10.79
C ALA A 85 -13.38 4.76 9.80
N THR A 86 -13.39 5.12 8.53
CA THR A 86 -14.10 4.35 7.49
C THR A 86 -13.40 3.01 7.23
N ASP A 87 -12.07 3.02 7.15
CA ASP A 87 -11.23 1.83 7.01
C ASP A 87 -11.44 0.87 8.20
N LEU A 88 -11.40 1.39 9.42
CA LEU A 88 -11.64 0.59 10.64
C LEU A 88 -13.00 -0.10 10.62
N ARG A 89 -14.09 0.63 10.32
CA ARG A 89 -15.44 0.05 10.23
C ARG A 89 -15.53 -1.05 9.18
N ALA A 90 -14.87 -0.87 8.03
CA ALA A 90 -14.83 -1.88 6.99
C ALA A 90 -14.13 -3.17 7.45
N ILE A 91 -12.98 -3.04 8.12
CA ILE A 91 -12.21 -4.16 8.68
C ILE A 91 -13.03 -4.90 9.76
N GLU A 92 -13.65 -4.17 10.68
CA GLU A 92 -14.49 -4.74 11.74
C GLU A 92 -15.68 -5.52 11.17
N ALA A 93 -16.36 -4.97 10.14
CA ALA A 93 -17.50 -5.61 9.51
C ALA A 93 -17.13 -6.91 8.79
N MET A 94 -16.07 -6.88 7.98
CA MET A 94 -15.56 -8.09 7.31
C MET A 94 -15.02 -9.10 8.30
N GLY A 95 -14.29 -8.65 9.32
CA GLY A 95 -13.77 -9.50 10.39
C GLY A 95 -14.88 -10.17 11.22
N ALA A 96 -15.97 -9.47 11.48
CA ALA A 96 -17.13 -10.05 12.16
C ALA A 96 -17.80 -11.16 11.34
N ALA A 97 -17.90 -10.99 10.04
CA ALA A 97 -18.45 -12.01 9.14
C ALA A 97 -17.57 -13.27 9.02
N LEU A 98 -16.26 -13.12 9.25
CA LEU A 98 -15.29 -14.23 9.20
C LEU A 98 -15.02 -14.88 10.56
N ALA A 99 -15.60 -14.38 11.65
CA ALA A 99 -15.30 -14.86 13.01
C ALA A 99 -15.55 -16.36 13.16
N GLY A 100 -14.61 -17.07 13.80
CA GLY A 100 -14.65 -18.51 14.07
C GLY A 100 -14.46 -19.42 12.84
N SER A 101 -14.14 -18.86 11.66
CA SER A 101 -14.06 -19.64 10.42
C SER A 101 -12.65 -20.02 9.98
N ASP A 102 -11.61 -19.48 10.62
CA ASP A 102 -10.21 -19.59 10.19
C ASP A 102 -9.94 -19.11 8.74
N ARG A 103 -10.89 -18.42 8.12
CA ARG A 103 -10.73 -17.84 6.79
C ARG A 103 -9.75 -16.64 6.84
N PRO A 104 -8.90 -16.45 5.79
CA PRO A 104 -7.95 -15.36 5.75
C PRO A 104 -8.62 -14.00 5.54
N LEU A 105 -8.14 -13.00 6.27
CA LEU A 105 -8.38 -11.59 6.02
C LEU A 105 -7.04 -10.86 5.96
N VAL A 106 -6.62 -10.44 4.78
CA VAL A 106 -5.39 -9.68 4.56
C VAL A 106 -5.72 -8.20 4.50
N VAL A 107 -5.24 -7.44 5.46
CA VAL A 107 -5.48 -6.00 5.56
C VAL A 107 -4.24 -5.23 5.11
N THR A 108 -4.45 -4.15 4.37
CA THR A 108 -3.38 -3.26 3.93
C THR A 108 -3.10 -2.18 4.99
N SER A 109 -1.84 -1.97 5.28
CA SER A 109 -1.32 -0.85 6.06
C SER A 109 -0.11 -0.24 5.35
N GLY A 110 0.71 0.56 6.00
CA GLY A 110 1.93 1.14 5.45
C GLY A 110 3.11 1.03 6.40
N THR A 111 4.32 0.93 5.88
CA THR A 111 5.54 0.86 6.70
C THR A 111 5.79 2.16 7.47
N ALA A 112 5.27 3.29 6.98
CA ALA A 112 5.42 4.60 7.61
C ALA A 112 4.73 4.74 8.98
N ILE A 113 3.89 3.77 9.38
CA ILE A 113 3.33 3.74 10.74
C ILE A 113 4.24 3.05 11.76
N ALA A 114 5.29 2.38 11.33
CA ALA A 114 6.30 1.84 12.24
C ALA A 114 7.14 2.97 12.87
N PRO A 115 7.78 2.73 14.02
CA PRO A 115 8.65 3.72 14.63
C PRO A 115 9.76 4.18 13.69
N SER A 116 9.95 5.49 13.54
CA SER A 116 10.99 6.10 12.72
C SER A 116 12.37 6.14 13.43
N GLY A 117 13.43 6.49 12.67
CA GLY A 117 14.78 6.70 13.19
C GLY A 117 15.61 5.43 13.37
N ARG A 118 15.10 4.27 13.01
CA ARG A 118 15.81 2.99 12.93
C ARG A 118 15.20 2.10 11.85
N LEU A 119 15.90 1.05 11.49
CA LEU A 119 15.36 0.02 10.60
C LEU A 119 14.11 -0.62 11.24
N ALA A 120 12.95 -0.45 10.60
CA ALA A 120 11.70 -1.08 11.03
C ALA A 120 11.66 -2.55 10.60
N THR A 121 11.06 -3.39 11.44
CA THR A 121 10.88 -4.83 11.19
C THR A 121 9.42 -5.24 11.32
N GLU A 122 9.08 -6.43 10.85
CA GLU A 122 7.71 -6.96 10.88
C GLU A 122 7.18 -7.16 12.31
N THR A 123 8.06 -7.24 13.30
CA THR A 123 7.69 -7.39 14.72
C THR A 123 7.36 -6.06 15.40
N ASP A 124 7.65 -4.93 14.76
CA ASP A 124 7.39 -3.63 15.35
C ASP A 124 5.89 -3.35 15.39
N ALA A 125 5.40 -2.98 16.58
CA ALA A 125 4.05 -2.46 16.73
C ALA A 125 3.92 -1.10 15.99
N PRO A 126 2.70 -0.74 15.54
CA PRO A 126 2.48 0.58 14.95
C PRO A 126 2.75 1.67 15.99
N ALA A 127 3.29 2.81 15.55
CA ALA A 127 3.46 3.96 16.41
C ALA A 127 2.08 4.51 16.81
N PRO A 128 1.90 4.92 18.07
CA PRO A 128 0.62 5.47 18.50
C PRO A 128 0.33 6.81 17.81
N GLY A 129 -0.97 7.10 17.63
CA GLY A 129 -1.42 8.40 17.14
C GLY A 129 -1.41 8.57 15.62
N THR A 130 -1.18 7.51 14.83
CA THR A 130 -1.43 7.55 13.39
C THR A 130 -2.88 7.13 13.10
N HIS A 131 -3.50 7.72 12.07
CA HIS A 131 -4.87 7.42 11.64
C HIS A 131 -5.07 5.95 11.19
N ARG A 132 -3.99 5.21 10.88
CA ARG A 132 -4.03 3.79 10.48
C ARG A 132 -3.76 2.82 11.62
N THR A 133 -3.27 3.29 12.76
CA THR A 133 -2.97 2.44 13.93
C THR A 133 -4.20 1.66 14.41
N PRO A 134 -5.39 2.27 14.59
CA PRO A 134 -6.58 1.53 15.02
C PRO A 134 -6.99 0.40 14.06
N SER A 135 -6.90 0.62 12.76
CA SER A 135 -7.19 -0.38 11.72
C SER A 135 -6.25 -1.57 11.78
N GLU A 136 -4.96 -1.32 11.96
CA GLU A 136 -3.97 -2.40 12.05
C GLU A 136 -4.11 -3.20 13.35
N GLU A 137 -4.34 -2.52 14.47
CA GLU A 137 -4.56 -3.18 15.77
C GLU A 137 -5.84 -4.02 15.74
N ALA A 138 -6.93 -3.50 15.17
CA ALA A 138 -8.17 -4.24 15.00
C ALA A 138 -7.97 -5.49 14.15
N ALA A 139 -7.26 -5.38 13.02
CA ALA A 139 -6.96 -6.51 12.15
C ALA A 139 -6.18 -7.61 12.89
N VAL A 140 -5.15 -7.25 13.65
CA VAL A 140 -4.36 -8.21 14.43
C VAL A 140 -5.20 -8.87 15.53
N ALA A 141 -6.07 -8.11 16.22
CA ALA A 141 -6.94 -8.61 17.27
C ALA A 141 -8.02 -9.61 16.78
N LEU A 142 -8.35 -9.61 15.48
CA LEU A 142 -9.27 -10.59 14.89
C LEU A 142 -8.76 -12.04 15.02
N ALA A 143 -7.47 -12.24 15.22
CA ALA A 143 -6.88 -13.56 15.50
C ALA A 143 -7.52 -14.20 16.75
N GLU A 144 -7.81 -13.42 17.78
CA GLU A 144 -8.46 -13.88 19.01
C GLU A 144 -9.92 -14.30 18.78
N ARG A 145 -10.50 -13.88 17.67
CA ARG A 145 -11.85 -14.20 17.25
C ARG A 145 -11.91 -15.34 16.21
N GLY A 146 -10.80 -16.05 15.99
CA GLY A 146 -10.72 -17.18 15.08
C GLY A 146 -10.80 -16.78 13.61
N VAL A 147 -10.29 -15.59 13.26
CA VAL A 147 -10.04 -15.15 11.88
C VAL A 147 -8.54 -15.26 11.61
N ARG A 148 -8.15 -15.83 10.48
CA ARG A 148 -6.74 -15.86 10.05
C ARG A 148 -6.35 -14.49 9.43
N ALA A 149 -6.50 -13.46 10.28
CA ALA A 149 -6.22 -12.09 9.90
C ALA A 149 -4.72 -11.77 9.96
N SER A 150 -4.23 -11.03 8.99
CA SER A 150 -2.85 -10.55 8.91
C SER A 150 -2.77 -9.22 8.18
N VAL A 151 -1.66 -8.51 8.35
CA VAL A 151 -1.45 -7.17 7.80
C VAL A 151 -0.28 -7.17 6.83
N VAL A 152 -0.46 -6.57 5.65
CA VAL A 152 0.62 -6.23 4.73
C VAL A 152 0.87 -4.73 4.82
N ARG A 153 2.04 -4.34 5.29
CA ARG A 153 2.51 -2.96 5.29
C ARG A 153 3.23 -2.68 3.99
N LEU A 154 2.62 -1.84 3.16
CA LEU A 154 3.20 -1.38 1.90
C LEU A 154 4.28 -0.32 2.15
N ALA A 155 5.34 -0.37 1.36
CA ALA A 155 6.28 0.74 1.25
C ALA A 155 5.56 2.02 0.82
N PRO A 156 6.01 3.23 1.22
CA PRO A 156 5.50 4.50 0.72
C PRO A 156 5.56 4.61 -0.80
N SER A 157 6.59 4.02 -1.39
CA SER A 157 6.77 3.94 -2.84
C SER A 157 6.45 2.53 -3.34
N VAL A 158 5.15 2.23 -3.52
CA VAL A 158 4.76 1.15 -4.42
C VAL A 158 4.79 1.72 -5.82
N HIS A 159 5.68 1.22 -6.68
CA HIS A 159 6.00 1.84 -7.95
C HIS A 159 5.73 0.92 -9.15
N GLY A 160 5.81 1.47 -10.36
CA GLY A 160 5.53 0.78 -11.61
C GLY A 160 4.66 1.61 -12.54
N ARG A 161 4.51 1.17 -13.78
CA ARG A 161 3.70 1.88 -14.79
C ARG A 161 2.26 2.12 -14.29
N GLY A 162 1.82 3.38 -14.35
CA GLY A 162 0.50 3.80 -13.88
C GLY A 162 0.46 4.17 -12.40
N ASP A 163 1.62 4.31 -11.73
CA ASP A 163 1.72 4.87 -10.39
C ASP A 163 1.13 6.30 -10.34
N HIS A 164 0.40 6.58 -9.28
CA HIS A 164 -0.16 7.90 -8.97
C HIS A 164 0.10 8.32 -7.51
N GLY A 165 1.09 7.66 -6.88
CA GLY A 165 1.51 7.90 -5.49
C GLY A 165 2.52 9.05 -5.34
N PHE A 166 3.43 8.89 -4.40
CA PHE A 166 4.35 9.97 -4.02
C PHE A 166 5.33 10.37 -5.11
N VAL A 167 5.88 9.41 -5.87
CA VAL A 167 6.86 9.72 -6.93
C VAL A 167 6.27 10.61 -8.03
N PRO A 168 5.10 10.29 -8.63
CA PRO A 168 4.45 11.19 -9.59
C PRO A 168 4.14 12.58 -9.03
N HIS A 169 3.82 12.69 -7.72
CA HIS A 169 3.61 13.99 -7.10
C HIS A 169 4.90 14.81 -7.00
N LEU A 170 6.04 14.17 -6.69
CA LEU A 170 7.35 14.85 -6.69
C LEU A 170 7.70 15.35 -8.10
N ILE A 171 7.46 14.54 -9.14
CA ILE A 171 7.66 14.92 -10.55
C ILE A 171 6.78 16.13 -10.91
N ARG A 172 5.51 16.10 -10.54
CA ARG A 172 4.58 17.22 -10.79
C ARG A 172 5.06 18.51 -10.12
N ILE A 173 5.48 18.43 -8.84
CA ILE A 173 6.02 19.58 -8.10
C ILE A 173 7.28 20.12 -8.80
N ALA A 174 8.17 19.24 -9.24
CA ALA A 174 9.39 19.63 -9.94
C ALA A 174 9.07 20.34 -11.28
N ARG A 175 8.09 19.86 -12.04
CA ARG A 175 7.60 20.54 -13.26
C ARG A 175 7.02 21.92 -12.98
N GLU A 176 6.20 22.03 -11.93
CA GLU A 176 5.53 23.28 -11.55
C GLU A 176 6.53 24.35 -11.04
N LYS A 177 7.57 23.92 -10.32
CA LYS A 177 8.53 24.82 -9.71
C LYS A 177 9.80 25.07 -10.56
N GLY A 178 10.04 24.25 -11.59
CA GLY A 178 11.24 24.31 -12.41
C GLY A 178 12.51 23.85 -11.65
N GLU A 179 12.35 23.09 -10.57
CA GLU A 179 13.43 22.54 -9.77
C GLU A 179 12.99 21.24 -9.09
N SER A 180 13.86 20.22 -9.06
CA SER A 180 13.67 19.01 -8.29
C SER A 180 14.30 19.16 -6.93
N ALA A 181 13.62 18.72 -5.86
CA ALA A 181 14.07 19.05 -4.51
C ALA A 181 14.06 17.87 -3.54
N TYR A 182 14.92 17.97 -2.54
CA TYR A 182 14.94 17.12 -1.34
C TYR A 182 15.10 17.98 -0.10
N ILE A 183 14.81 17.44 1.09
CA ILE A 183 14.91 18.17 2.36
C ILE A 183 16.29 17.95 2.98
N GLY A 184 16.93 19.03 3.45
CA GLY A 184 18.21 18.97 4.15
C GLY A 184 19.32 18.38 3.31
N ASP A 185 19.92 17.27 3.74
CA ASP A 185 20.94 16.54 2.98
C ASP A 185 20.35 15.46 2.04
N GLY A 186 19.03 15.20 2.11
CA GLY A 186 18.34 14.22 1.30
C GLY A 186 18.71 12.77 1.63
N ALA A 187 19.37 12.52 2.76
CA ALA A 187 19.79 11.18 3.19
C ALA A 187 18.64 10.38 3.83
N ASN A 188 17.50 10.99 4.11
CA ASN A 188 16.31 10.27 4.56
C ASN A 188 15.85 9.30 3.49
N ARG A 189 15.41 8.11 3.91
CA ARG A 189 15.18 6.95 3.05
C ARG A 189 13.71 6.59 2.96
N TRP A 190 13.29 6.23 1.77
CA TRP A 190 11.99 5.61 1.53
C TRP A 190 12.18 4.19 1.02
N PRO A 191 11.58 3.18 1.64
CA PRO A 191 11.55 1.85 1.07
C PRO A 191 10.72 1.84 -0.21
N GLY A 192 11.07 0.93 -1.12
CA GLY A 192 10.39 0.73 -2.40
C GLY A 192 9.94 -0.70 -2.60
N VAL A 193 8.90 -0.89 -3.40
CA VAL A 193 8.47 -2.20 -3.90
C VAL A 193 7.75 -2.04 -5.24
N HIS A 194 8.12 -2.85 -6.22
CA HIS A 194 7.38 -2.87 -7.48
C HIS A 194 5.99 -3.47 -7.28
N ARG A 195 4.96 -2.91 -7.95
CA ARG A 195 3.54 -3.30 -7.77
C ARG A 195 3.27 -4.79 -7.99
N SER A 196 4.00 -5.46 -8.90
CA SER A 196 3.85 -6.89 -9.14
C SER A 196 4.37 -7.73 -7.97
N ASP A 197 5.44 -7.29 -7.33
CA ASP A 197 6.01 -7.98 -6.17
C ASP A 197 5.13 -7.77 -4.92
N ALA A 198 4.54 -6.58 -4.77
CA ALA A 198 3.52 -6.34 -3.75
C ALA A 198 2.30 -7.26 -3.98
N ALA A 199 1.82 -7.39 -5.22
CA ALA A 199 0.71 -8.28 -5.55
C ALA A 199 1.00 -9.73 -5.20
N ARG A 200 2.21 -10.23 -5.55
CA ARG A 200 2.64 -11.57 -5.19
C ARG A 200 2.69 -11.76 -3.67
N LEU A 201 3.14 -10.76 -2.91
CA LEU A 201 3.12 -10.84 -1.46
C LEU A 201 1.70 -10.96 -0.91
N PHE A 202 0.74 -10.17 -1.39
CA PHE A 202 -0.66 -10.29 -0.97
C PHE A 202 -1.21 -11.70 -1.18
N ARG A 203 -0.91 -12.34 -2.31
CA ARG A 203 -1.28 -13.73 -2.57
C ARG A 203 -0.63 -14.69 -1.57
N LEU A 204 0.67 -14.60 -1.36
CA LEU A 204 1.38 -15.47 -0.41
C LEU A 204 0.85 -15.31 1.02
N VAL A 205 0.55 -14.07 1.44
CA VAL A 205 -0.03 -13.79 2.76
C VAL A 205 -1.44 -14.39 2.87
N LEU A 206 -2.28 -14.24 1.85
CA LEU A 206 -3.62 -14.85 1.81
C LEU A 206 -3.53 -16.38 1.97
N GLU A 207 -2.60 -17.01 1.27
CA GLU A 207 -2.47 -18.48 1.23
C GLU A 207 -1.82 -19.06 2.49
N GLN A 208 -0.84 -18.38 3.09
CA GLN A 208 0.12 -19.03 4.01
C GLN A 208 0.30 -18.32 5.36
N ALA A 209 -0.11 -17.03 5.49
CA ALA A 209 0.21 -16.30 6.69
C ALA A 209 -0.54 -16.80 7.93
N PRO A 210 0.14 -16.98 9.06
CA PRO A 210 -0.51 -17.21 10.34
C PRO A 210 -1.33 -15.99 10.80
N ALA A 211 -2.37 -16.23 11.58
CA ALA A 211 -3.16 -15.18 12.20
C ALA A 211 -2.33 -14.24 13.09
N GLY A 212 -2.71 -12.97 13.15
CA GLY A 212 -2.10 -11.98 14.04
C GLY A 212 -0.73 -11.47 13.57
N THR A 213 -0.32 -11.73 12.32
CA THR A 213 1.02 -11.39 11.81
C THR A 213 1.04 -10.15 10.94
N ARG A 214 2.21 -9.51 10.88
CA ARG A 214 2.54 -8.38 10.02
C ARG A 214 3.60 -8.78 9.02
N TRP A 215 3.50 -8.25 7.79
CA TRP A 215 4.40 -8.53 6.67
C TRP A 215 4.77 -7.23 5.99
N HIS A 216 6.02 -7.09 5.57
CA HIS A 216 6.50 -5.88 4.91
C HIS A 216 6.67 -6.10 3.40
N ALA A 217 5.93 -5.35 2.61
CA ALA A 217 6.11 -5.22 1.16
C ALA A 217 7.15 -4.12 0.90
N ALA A 218 8.41 -4.44 1.13
CA ALA A 218 9.56 -3.58 0.90
C ALA A 218 10.69 -4.42 0.27
N ASP A 219 10.97 -4.21 -1.01
CA ASP A 219 12.08 -4.87 -1.69
C ASP A 219 13.39 -4.18 -1.33
N GLU A 220 13.43 -2.87 -1.42
CA GLU A 220 14.54 -2.03 -1.02
C GLU A 220 14.28 -1.48 0.39
N GLU A 221 15.21 -1.70 1.31
CA GLU A 221 15.07 -1.25 2.71
C GLU A 221 14.98 0.27 2.85
N GLY A 222 15.57 1.01 1.90
CA GLY A 222 15.50 2.46 1.90
C GLY A 222 16.32 3.09 0.78
N VAL A 223 15.64 3.82 -0.09
CA VAL A 223 16.22 4.63 -1.17
C VAL A 223 16.34 6.06 -0.66
N PRO A 224 17.53 6.70 -0.71
CA PRO A 224 17.68 8.11 -0.37
C PRO A 224 16.78 9.00 -1.22
N VAL A 225 16.04 9.92 -0.61
CA VAL A 225 15.14 10.83 -1.37
C VAL A 225 15.92 11.73 -2.32
N ARG A 226 17.19 12.02 -2.01
CA ARG A 226 18.10 12.71 -2.94
C ARG A 226 18.23 11.97 -4.26
N ASP A 227 18.39 10.64 -4.24
CA ASP A 227 18.60 9.85 -5.46
C ASP A 227 17.36 9.95 -6.37
N LEU A 228 16.16 9.96 -5.79
CA LEU A 228 14.92 10.20 -6.53
C LEU A 228 14.89 11.60 -7.13
N ALA A 229 15.28 12.61 -6.34
CA ALA A 229 15.33 14.01 -6.83
C ALA A 229 16.35 14.19 -7.97
N GLU A 230 17.48 13.48 -7.92
CA GLU A 230 18.50 13.51 -8.98
C GLU A 230 17.99 12.89 -10.29
N VAL A 231 17.27 11.75 -10.23
CA VAL A 231 16.64 11.15 -11.41
C VAL A 231 15.60 12.10 -11.99
N ILE A 232 14.71 12.64 -11.15
CA ILE A 232 13.67 13.58 -11.58
C ILE A 232 14.29 14.83 -12.24
N GLY A 233 15.32 15.42 -11.61
CA GLY A 233 16.00 16.59 -12.15
C GLY A 233 16.62 16.33 -13.52
N ARG A 234 17.26 15.17 -13.69
CA ARG A 234 17.87 14.77 -14.95
C ARG A 234 16.83 14.59 -16.08
N HIS A 235 15.72 13.91 -15.81
CA HIS A 235 14.67 13.67 -16.80
C HIS A 235 13.90 14.94 -17.19
N LEU A 236 13.76 15.88 -16.27
CA LEU A 236 13.05 17.14 -16.52
C LEU A 236 13.97 18.28 -16.98
N ASP A 237 15.29 18.06 -17.01
CA ASP A 237 16.30 19.09 -17.31
C ASP A 237 16.16 20.31 -16.39
N VAL A 238 15.99 20.06 -15.08
CA VAL A 238 15.88 21.11 -14.04
C VAL A 238 16.94 20.91 -12.95
N PRO A 239 17.34 22.00 -12.27
CA PRO A 239 18.29 21.91 -11.16
C PRO A 239 17.74 21.06 -10.01
N VAL A 240 18.65 20.36 -9.31
CA VAL A 240 18.36 19.64 -8.07
C VAL A 240 18.79 20.50 -6.88
N VAL A 241 17.85 20.76 -5.97
CA VAL A 241 18.08 21.71 -4.87
C VAL A 241 17.78 21.11 -3.49
N SER A 242 18.49 21.58 -2.49
CA SER A 242 18.19 21.28 -1.10
C SER A 242 17.20 22.32 -0.54
N VAL A 243 16.12 21.86 0.10
CA VAL A 243 15.14 22.71 0.77
C VAL A 243 15.28 22.56 2.28
N PRO A 244 15.38 23.66 3.04
CA PRO A 244 15.35 23.59 4.50
C PRO A 244 14.05 22.97 5.02
N ALA A 245 14.12 22.23 6.13
CA ALA A 245 12.96 21.52 6.70
C ALA A 245 11.78 22.47 7.02
N GLU A 246 12.07 23.70 7.43
CA GLU A 246 11.08 24.73 7.76
C GLU A 246 10.28 25.17 6.52
N ARG A 247 10.84 25.00 5.33
CA ARG A 247 10.21 25.34 4.05
C ARG A 247 9.59 24.15 3.33
N ALA A 248 9.63 22.95 3.93
CA ALA A 248 9.10 21.74 3.31
C ALA A 248 7.63 21.86 2.93
N GLY A 249 6.78 22.44 3.79
CA GLY A 249 5.36 22.66 3.51
C GLY A 249 5.13 23.65 2.36
N GLU A 250 5.94 24.72 2.24
CA GLU A 250 5.87 25.69 1.14
C GLU A 250 6.27 25.05 -0.20
N HIS A 251 7.30 24.18 -0.17
CA HIS A 251 7.82 23.58 -1.39
C HIS A 251 6.98 22.37 -1.85
N PHE A 252 6.71 21.44 -0.94
CA PHE A 252 6.10 20.14 -1.26
C PHE A 252 4.58 20.07 -0.99
N GLY A 253 3.96 21.15 -0.44
CA GLY A 253 2.55 21.12 -0.06
C GLY A 253 2.28 20.04 0.98
N PHE A 254 1.25 19.20 0.76
CA PHE A 254 0.90 18.11 1.66
C PHE A 254 2.01 17.06 1.82
N LEU A 255 2.83 16.86 0.77
CA LEU A 255 3.98 15.94 0.83
C LEU A 255 5.08 16.41 1.78
N GLY A 256 5.13 17.68 2.16
CA GLY A 256 6.12 18.20 3.10
C GLY A 256 6.15 17.49 4.45
N ARG A 257 5.03 16.86 4.85
CA ARG A 257 4.94 16.03 6.06
C ARG A 257 5.66 14.69 5.92
N PHE A 258 5.83 14.20 4.70
CA PHE A 258 6.37 12.87 4.39
C PHE A 258 7.78 12.95 3.79
N ALA A 259 8.05 13.98 2.98
CA ALA A 259 9.27 14.11 2.19
C ALA A 259 10.57 14.07 3.03
N GLY A 260 10.52 14.48 4.29
CA GLY A 260 11.67 14.43 5.23
C GLY A 260 11.68 13.23 6.18
N VAL A 261 10.70 12.31 6.09
CA VAL A 261 10.64 11.16 7.00
C VAL A 261 11.65 10.10 6.57
N ASP A 262 12.50 9.66 7.50
CA ASP A 262 13.38 8.49 7.31
C ASP A 262 12.63 7.23 7.76
N ASN A 263 12.32 6.35 6.80
CA ASN A 263 11.52 5.14 7.01
C ASN A 263 12.22 3.88 6.47
N PRO A 264 13.46 3.57 6.87
CA PRO A 264 14.08 2.34 6.43
C PRO A 264 13.33 1.13 6.98
N THR A 265 13.06 0.14 6.12
CA THR A 265 12.18 -0.97 6.44
C THR A 265 12.74 -2.28 5.93
N SER A 266 12.95 -3.24 6.82
CA SER A 266 13.34 -4.61 6.46
C SER A 266 12.13 -5.45 6.08
N SER A 267 12.31 -6.35 5.11
CA SER A 267 11.39 -7.44 4.78
C SER A 267 12.02 -8.82 4.99
N ALA A 268 13.04 -8.90 5.84
CA ALA A 268 13.80 -10.13 6.04
C ALA A 268 12.93 -11.30 6.52
N ALA A 269 12.08 -11.08 7.53
CA ALA A 269 11.17 -12.11 8.02
C ALA A 269 10.08 -12.47 7.00
N THR A 270 9.60 -11.49 6.22
CA THR A 270 8.68 -11.72 5.10
C THR A 270 9.28 -12.66 4.06
N ARG A 271 10.52 -12.38 3.63
CA ARG A 271 11.25 -13.19 2.67
C ARG A 271 11.53 -14.61 3.17
N GLU A 272 11.98 -14.72 4.41
CA GLU A 272 12.32 -16.00 5.03
C GLU A 272 11.10 -16.90 5.22
N ARG A 273 10.03 -16.35 5.82
CA ARG A 273 8.88 -17.16 6.27
C ARG A 273 7.88 -17.47 5.16
N LEU A 274 7.70 -16.57 4.18
CA LEU A 274 6.78 -16.76 3.06
C LEU A 274 7.48 -17.16 1.74
N GLY A 275 8.81 -17.21 1.74
CA GLY A 275 9.56 -17.45 0.50
C GLY A 275 9.39 -16.35 -0.54
N TRP A 276 8.95 -15.15 -0.11
CA TRP A 276 8.74 -14.02 -1.01
C TRP A 276 10.07 -13.59 -1.66
N ARG A 277 10.09 -13.54 -2.98
CA ARG A 277 11.24 -13.16 -3.80
C ARG A 277 10.83 -12.06 -4.77
N PRO A 278 11.06 -10.78 -4.44
CA PRO A 278 10.86 -9.70 -5.39
C PRO A 278 11.74 -9.89 -6.64
N THR A 279 11.22 -9.54 -7.79
CA THR A 279 11.90 -9.69 -9.09
C THR A 279 11.67 -8.50 -10.02
N GLY A 280 10.85 -7.54 -9.59
CA GLY A 280 10.65 -6.28 -10.31
C GLY A 280 11.89 -5.38 -10.24
N PRO A 281 11.94 -4.33 -11.04
CA PRO A 281 12.99 -3.33 -10.94
C PRO A 281 12.99 -2.64 -9.57
N GLY A 282 14.15 -2.16 -9.10
CA GLY A 282 14.23 -1.25 -7.96
C GLY A 282 13.64 0.12 -8.30
N LEU A 283 13.28 0.89 -7.27
CA LEU A 283 12.57 2.17 -7.41
C LEU A 283 13.32 3.17 -8.30
N VAL A 284 14.63 3.33 -8.10
CA VAL A 284 15.45 4.25 -8.91
C VAL A 284 15.53 3.79 -10.36
N ALA A 285 15.70 2.49 -10.59
CA ALA A 285 15.79 1.92 -11.92
C ALA A 285 14.46 2.07 -12.70
N ASP A 286 13.33 1.77 -12.03
CA ASP A 286 12.00 1.91 -12.62
C ASP A 286 11.66 3.37 -12.96
N LEU A 287 12.03 4.30 -12.07
CA LEU A 287 11.88 5.73 -12.31
C LEU A 287 12.72 6.20 -13.52
N ASP A 288 13.93 5.67 -13.67
CA ASP A 288 14.86 6.03 -14.75
C ASP A 288 14.49 5.43 -16.12
N GLU A 289 13.57 4.45 -16.18
CA GLU A 289 13.01 3.93 -17.45
C GLU A 289 12.22 4.98 -18.25
N GLY A 290 11.84 6.09 -17.63
CA GLY A 290 11.25 7.25 -18.29
C GLY A 290 9.73 7.26 -18.38
N HIS A 291 9.03 6.17 -18.17
CA HIS A 291 7.57 6.08 -18.29
C HIS A 291 6.79 6.95 -17.29
N TYR A 292 7.45 7.51 -16.29
CA TYR A 292 6.90 8.50 -15.36
C TYR A 292 6.86 9.92 -15.93
N PHE A 293 7.59 10.16 -17.01
CA PHE A 293 7.80 11.52 -17.56
C PHE A 293 7.04 11.75 -18.88
N ASP A 294 6.38 10.71 -19.41
CA ASP A 294 5.56 10.75 -20.63
C ASP A 294 4.34 11.68 -20.54
#